data_0edafd71c35c855edb2f02713f4f6b53
#
_entry.id   0edafd71c35c855edb2f02713f4f6b53
#
_cell.length_a   1.000
_cell.length_b   1.000
_cell.length_c   1.000
_cell.angle_alpha   90.00
_cell.angle_beta   90.00
_cell.angle_gamma   90.00
#
_symmetry.space_group_name_H-M   'P 1'
#
loop_
_entity.id
_entity.type
_entity.pdbx_description
1 polymer ?
#
loop_
_entity_poly.entity_id
_entity_poly.type
_entity_poly.pdbx_seq_one_letter_code
_entity_poly.pdbx_strand_id
1 'polypeptide(L)'
;MPIVKGLEWTFNTRAELYDRMRPGYPKELYQDLFAYKPVDAASRAVEVGIGTGQATRPVLETGCQVTAVEYGAELASICREKFRDFPNFSAVTGKFEDAALEEGAYDLVYSASAFHWIPEEIGYPKVYGMLKPGGAFARFANHPNRDPNHPEMHEALQEVYAVYMPGTRNDKIYGEEEARERAEAAARYGFVDIRYK
;
A
#
# COMPACT_ATOMS: atom_id res chain seq x y z
N MET A 1 3.79 0.06 -15.93
CA MET A 1 3.37 -1.21 -16.59
C MET A 1 1.87 -1.21 -16.69
N PRO A 2 1.28 -1.66 -17.80
CA PRO A 2 -0.15 -1.87 -17.80
C PRO A 2 -0.49 -2.94 -16.76
N ILE A 3 -1.52 -2.67 -15.96
CA ILE A 3 -2.02 -3.63 -14.97
C ILE A 3 -2.62 -4.80 -15.74
N VAL A 4 -2.02 -5.98 -15.61
CA VAL A 4 -2.57 -7.22 -16.19
C VAL A 4 -3.53 -7.79 -15.16
N LYS A 5 -4.83 -7.71 -15.42
CA LYS A 5 -5.87 -8.25 -14.54
C LYS A 5 -5.61 -9.73 -14.27
N GLY A 6 -5.67 -10.12 -13.00
CA GLY A 6 -5.43 -11.50 -12.54
C GLY A 6 -4.01 -11.75 -12.03
N LEU A 7 -3.07 -10.82 -12.20
CA LEU A 7 -1.72 -10.96 -11.61
C LEU A 7 -1.72 -10.75 -10.09
N GLU A 8 -2.69 -10.02 -9.54
CA GLU A 8 -2.88 -9.85 -8.11
C GLU A 8 -3.03 -11.17 -7.36
N TRP A 9 -3.57 -12.19 -8.04
CA TRP A 9 -3.73 -13.53 -7.48
C TRP A 9 -2.42 -14.33 -7.39
N THR A 10 -1.42 -13.98 -8.22
CA THR A 10 -0.16 -14.74 -8.27
C THR A 10 0.66 -14.60 -6.98
N PHE A 11 0.51 -13.50 -6.25
CA PHE A 11 1.20 -13.29 -4.97
C PHE A 11 0.76 -14.30 -3.91
N ASN A 12 -0.50 -14.72 -3.94
CA ASN A 12 -1.03 -15.70 -2.99
C ASN A 12 -0.40 -17.09 -3.15
N THR A 13 0.00 -17.47 -4.36
CA THR A 13 0.56 -18.82 -4.65
C THR A 13 1.98 -19.03 -4.11
N ARG A 14 2.68 -17.97 -3.71
CA ARG A 14 4.05 -17.96 -3.20
C ARG A 14 4.20 -17.04 -1.98
N ALA A 15 3.19 -17.05 -1.12
CA ALA A 15 3.06 -16.09 -0.01
C ALA A 15 4.26 -16.08 0.95
N GLU A 16 4.84 -17.24 1.30
CA GLU A 16 6.04 -17.31 2.16
C GLU A 16 7.28 -16.71 1.49
N LEU A 17 7.46 -16.97 0.20
CA LEU A 17 8.58 -16.39 -0.57
C LEU A 17 8.38 -14.88 -0.71
N TYR A 18 7.15 -14.45 -0.93
CA TYR A 18 6.78 -13.03 -0.97
C TYR A 18 7.14 -12.33 0.35
N ASP A 19 6.78 -12.91 1.50
CA ASP A 19 7.09 -12.33 2.81
C ASP A 19 8.58 -12.14 3.03
N ARG A 20 9.39 -13.11 2.63
CA ARG A 20 10.85 -13.08 2.79
C ARG A 20 11.57 -12.10 1.86
N MET A 21 11.05 -11.91 0.65
CA MET A 21 11.75 -11.18 -0.40
C MET A 21 11.26 -9.74 -0.56
N ARG A 22 10.07 -9.42 -0.06
CA ARG A 22 9.51 -8.09 -0.22
C ARG A 22 10.13 -7.10 0.75
N PRO A 23 10.68 -5.97 0.28
CA PRO A 23 11.23 -4.96 1.17
C PRO A 23 10.14 -4.30 2.01
N GLY A 24 10.49 -3.89 3.23
CA GLY A 24 9.68 -3.00 4.04
C GLY A 24 9.78 -1.54 3.57
N TYR A 25 9.38 -0.63 4.45
CA TYR A 25 9.39 0.81 4.21
C TYR A 25 10.30 1.51 5.21
N PRO A 26 10.98 2.61 4.82
CA PRO A 26 11.87 3.34 5.70
C PRO A 26 11.10 4.02 6.84
N LYS A 27 11.75 4.19 7.98
CA LYS A 27 11.13 4.84 9.17
C LYS A 27 10.72 6.29 8.91
N GLU A 28 11.41 6.97 8.03
CA GLU A 28 11.15 8.36 7.63
C GLU A 28 9.75 8.51 7.01
N LEU A 29 9.29 7.49 6.25
CA LEU A 29 7.93 7.46 5.70
C LEU A 29 6.88 7.52 6.83
N TYR A 30 7.07 6.74 7.89
CA TYR A 30 6.14 6.73 9.03
C TYR A 30 6.23 8.00 9.86
N GLN A 31 7.41 8.60 9.97
CA GLN A 31 7.57 9.91 10.60
C GLN A 31 6.77 10.99 9.85
N ASP A 32 6.87 11.02 8.52
CA ASP A 32 6.09 11.93 7.69
C ASP A 32 4.58 11.64 7.80
N LEU A 33 4.18 10.37 7.75
CA LEU A 33 2.79 9.95 7.86
C LEU A 33 2.17 10.39 9.20
N PHE A 34 2.84 10.13 10.32
CA PHE A 34 2.34 10.46 11.65
C PHE A 34 2.45 11.95 11.98
N ALA A 35 3.38 12.68 11.35
CA ALA A 35 3.40 14.13 11.41
C ALA A 35 2.22 14.76 10.65
N TYR A 36 1.79 14.14 9.54
CA TYR A 36 0.62 14.58 8.78
C TYR A 36 -0.69 14.16 9.45
N LYS A 37 -0.80 12.91 9.86
CA LYS A 37 -1.98 12.36 10.56
C LYS A 37 -1.52 11.57 11.78
N PRO A 38 -1.47 12.19 12.94
CA PRO A 38 -1.22 11.48 14.20
C PRO A 38 -2.28 10.42 14.46
N VAL A 39 -1.84 9.24 14.87
CA VAL A 39 -2.70 8.13 15.31
C VAL A 39 -2.20 7.56 16.63
N ASP A 40 -3.12 7.06 17.42
CA ASP A 40 -2.90 6.52 18.77
C ASP A 40 -3.87 5.37 19.09
N ALA A 41 -3.94 4.96 20.36
CA ALA A 41 -4.81 3.87 20.81
C ALA A 41 -6.32 4.17 20.69
N ALA A 42 -6.73 5.41 20.51
CA ALA A 42 -8.12 5.80 20.27
C ALA A 42 -8.45 5.85 18.77
N SER A 43 -7.44 5.74 17.90
CA SER A 43 -7.57 5.83 16.47
C SER A 43 -7.91 4.49 15.83
N ARG A 44 -8.62 4.56 14.69
CA ARG A 44 -8.94 3.39 13.85
C ARG A 44 -8.35 3.59 12.46
N ALA A 45 -7.68 2.56 11.97
CA ALA A 45 -7.11 2.58 10.62
C ALA A 45 -7.55 1.38 9.77
N VAL A 46 -7.57 1.57 8.46
CA VAL A 46 -7.69 0.46 7.48
C VAL A 46 -6.45 0.39 6.63
N GLU A 47 -5.87 -0.81 6.51
CA GLU A 47 -4.83 -1.12 5.53
C GLU A 47 -5.44 -1.84 4.33
N VAL A 48 -5.31 -1.25 3.15
CA VAL A 48 -5.86 -1.79 1.91
C VAL A 48 -4.78 -2.57 1.15
N GLY A 49 -5.00 -3.88 1.02
CA GLY A 49 -4.05 -4.78 0.38
C GLY A 49 -2.79 -5.00 1.21
N ILE A 50 -2.97 -5.55 2.43
CA ILE A 50 -1.88 -5.73 3.41
C ILE A 50 -0.73 -6.61 2.90
N GLY A 51 -1.00 -7.54 1.95
CA GLY A 51 -0.02 -8.53 1.54
C GLY A 51 0.41 -9.43 2.71
N THR A 52 1.69 -9.40 3.06
CA THR A 52 2.21 -10.08 4.25
C THR A 52 2.64 -9.10 5.36
N GLY A 53 2.12 -7.87 5.35
CA GLY A 53 2.23 -6.91 6.44
C GLY A 53 3.54 -6.16 6.52
N GLN A 54 4.14 -5.80 5.38
CA GLN A 54 5.38 -5.03 5.33
C GLN A 54 5.22 -3.61 5.88
N ALA A 55 4.01 -3.03 5.81
CA ALA A 55 3.75 -1.66 6.24
C ALA A 55 3.02 -1.56 7.60
N THR A 56 2.54 -2.66 8.14
CA THR A 56 1.54 -2.70 9.21
C THR A 56 2.11 -2.39 10.61
N ARG A 57 3.27 -2.99 10.93
CA ARG A 57 3.82 -2.97 12.31
C ARG A 57 3.96 -1.57 12.89
N PRO A 58 4.53 -0.56 12.20
CA PRO A 58 4.69 0.78 12.77
C PRO A 58 3.36 1.46 13.14
N VAL A 59 2.27 1.13 12.41
CA VAL A 59 0.93 1.65 12.74
C VAL A 59 0.36 0.93 13.96
N LEU A 60 0.53 -0.38 14.06
CA LEU A 60 0.10 -1.16 15.24
C LEU A 60 0.81 -0.73 16.53
N GLU A 61 2.11 -0.40 16.44
CA GLU A 61 2.93 0.03 17.59
C GLU A 61 2.51 1.38 18.16
N THR A 62 1.73 2.19 17.43
CA THR A 62 1.09 3.40 18.01
C THR A 62 -0.10 3.07 18.95
N GLY A 63 -0.54 1.82 18.97
CA GLY A 63 -1.76 1.39 19.66
C GLY A 63 -3.02 1.49 18.78
N CYS A 64 -2.94 2.10 17.58
CA CYS A 64 -4.05 2.25 16.66
C CYS A 64 -4.71 0.91 16.32
N GLN A 65 -6.04 0.87 16.29
CA GLN A 65 -6.79 -0.31 15.86
C GLN A 65 -6.71 -0.42 14.33
N VAL A 66 -6.08 -1.48 13.83
CA VAL A 66 -5.88 -1.71 12.39
C VAL A 66 -6.76 -2.85 11.91
N THR A 67 -7.62 -2.54 10.95
CA THR A 67 -8.35 -3.54 10.15
C THR A 67 -7.68 -3.63 8.78
N ALA A 68 -7.09 -4.78 8.47
CA ALA A 68 -6.49 -5.02 7.17
C ALA A 68 -7.48 -5.71 6.22
N VAL A 69 -7.42 -5.38 4.94
CA VAL A 69 -8.16 -6.09 3.88
C VAL A 69 -7.16 -6.73 2.93
N GLU A 70 -7.31 -8.03 2.70
CA GLU A 70 -6.44 -8.79 1.80
C GLU A 70 -7.23 -9.76 0.94
N TYR A 71 -7.00 -9.68 -0.37
CA TYR A 71 -7.66 -10.55 -1.33
C TYR A 71 -7.16 -12.00 -1.27
N GLY A 72 -5.86 -12.19 -1.06
CA GLY A 72 -5.21 -13.50 -1.00
C GLY A 72 -5.41 -14.17 0.36
N ALA A 73 -6.09 -15.32 0.40
CA ALA A 73 -6.36 -16.02 1.64
C ALA A 73 -5.09 -16.49 2.37
N GLU A 74 -4.07 -16.93 1.62
CA GLU A 74 -2.78 -17.34 2.18
C GLU A 74 -2.01 -16.15 2.77
N LEU A 75 -1.98 -15.02 2.05
CA LEU A 75 -1.39 -13.78 2.53
C LEU A 75 -2.08 -13.29 3.82
N ALA A 76 -3.40 -13.29 3.83
CA ALA A 76 -4.19 -12.93 5.01
C ALA A 76 -3.92 -13.87 6.20
N SER A 77 -3.70 -15.17 5.94
CA SER A 77 -3.36 -16.15 6.98
C SER A 77 -2.01 -15.86 7.60
N ILE A 78 -0.99 -15.57 6.76
CA ILE A 78 0.35 -15.18 7.23
C ILE A 78 0.28 -13.94 8.10
N CYS A 79 -0.52 -12.93 7.70
CA CYS A 79 -0.68 -11.72 8.50
C CYS A 79 -1.33 -11.98 9.87
N ARG A 80 -2.36 -12.81 9.92
CA ARG A 80 -2.99 -13.16 11.20
C ARG A 80 -2.03 -13.84 12.15
N GLU A 81 -1.18 -14.74 11.65
CA GLU A 81 -0.16 -15.39 12.45
C GLU A 81 0.94 -14.41 12.87
N LYS A 82 1.42 -13.57 11.94
CA LYS A 82 2.49 -12.58 12.17
C LYS A 82 2.11 -11.53 13.22
N PHE A 83 0.84 -11.14 13.27
CA PHE A 83 0.33 -10.10 14.15
C PHE A 83 -0.59 -10.62 15.26
N ARG A 84 -0.58 -11.94 15.53
CA ARG A 84 -1.44 -12.57 16.56
C ARG A 84 -1.28 -11.98 17.96
N ASP A 85 -0.09 -11.46 18.28
CA ASP A 85 0.23 -10.87 19.58
C ASP A 85 -0.22 -9.39 19.68
N PHE A 86 -0.76 -8.82 18.61
CA PHE A 86 -1.33 -7.47 18.59
C PHE A 86 -2.85 -7.53 18.75
N PRO A 87 -3.40 -7.23 19.96
CA PRO A 87 -4.85 -7.28 20.18
C PRO A 87 -5.62 -6.22 19.38
N ASN A 88 -4.93 -5.22 18.87
CA ASN A 88 -5.44 -4.13 18.04
C ASN A 88 -5.37 -4.44 16.52
N PHE A 89 -5.09 -5.69 16.14
CA PHE A 89 -5.06 -6.12 14.74
C PHE A 89 -6.23 -7.01 14.37
N SER A 90 -6.81 -6.78 13.20
CA SER A 90 -7.78 -7.68 12.57
C SER A 90 -7.56 -7.73 11.05
N ALA A 91 -7.91 -8.86 10.41
CA ALA A 91 -7.79 -8.99 8.96
C ALA A 91 -9.07 -9.59 8.34
N VAL A 92 -9.58 -8.92 7.32
CA VAL A 92 -10.69 -9.34 6.46
C VAL A 92 -10.11 -9.93 5.18
N THR A 93 -10.52 -11.16 4.84
CA THR A 93 -10.13 -11.79 3.57
C THR A 93 -11.19 -11.49 2.52
N GLY A 94 -10.78 -10.87 1.41
CA GLY A 94 -11.67 -10.52 0.30
C GLY A 94 -11.18 -9.29 -0.46
N LYS A 95 -11.89 -8.94 -1.51
CA LYS A 95 -11.62 -7.72 -2.26
C LYS A 95 -11.98 -6.49 -1.42
N PHE A 96 -11.17 -5.45 -1.53
CA PHE A 96 -11.47 -4.20 -0.84
C PHE A 96 -12.81 -3.60 -1.28
N GLU A 97 -13.13 -3.73 -2.58
CA GLU A 97 -14.37 -3.23 -3.16
C GLU A 97 -15.62 -3.82 -2.47
N ASP A 98 -15.54 -5.10 -2.07
CA ASP A 98 -16.66 -5.85 -1.48
C ASP A 98 -16.61 -5.90 0.06
N ALA A 99 -15.51 -5.49 0.68
CA ALA A 99 -15.36 -5.54 2.13
C ALA A 99 -16.37 -4.63 2.83
N ALA A 100 -17.10 -5.19 3.80
CA ALA A 100 -18.03 -4.44 4.65
C ALA A 100 -17.22 -3.67 5.70
N LEU A 101 -16.96 -2.40 5.42
CA LEU A 101 -16.25 -1.47 6.30
C LEU A 101 -17.19 -0.33 6.68
N GLU A 102 -17.06 0.15 7.91
CA GLU A 102 -17.94 1.17 8.47
C GLU A 102 -17.65 2.54 7.83
N GLU A 103 -18.70 3.26 7.44
CA GLU A 103 -18.58 4.62 6.91
C GLU A 103 -18.30 5.65 8.01
N GLY A 104 -17.50 6.68 7.71
CA GLY A 104 -17.19 7.77 8.62
C GLY A 104 -16.50 7.36 9.93
N ALA A 105 -15.80 6.20 9.94
CA ALA A 105 -15.33 5.57 11.16
C ALA A 105 -13.81 5.56 11.36
N TYR A 106 -13.05 5.87 10.31
CA TYR A 106 -11.60 5.68 10.33
C TYR A 106 -10.84 7.01 10.33
N ASP A 107 -9.79 7.05 11.12
CA ASP A 107 -8.89 8.20 11.22
C ASP A 107 -7.85 8.17 10.10
N LEU A 108 -7.44 6.96 9.71
CA LEU A 108 -6.45 6.71 8.66
C LEU A 108 -6.89 5.54 7.77
N VAL A 109 -6.83 5.73 6.47
CA VAL A 109 -6.82 4.63 5.50
C VAL A 109 -5.47 4.68 4.79
N TYR A 110 -4.79 3.55 4.68
CA TYR A 110 -3.52 3.53 3.96
C TYR A 110 -3.39 2.30 3.07
N SER A 111 -2.56 2.42 2.04
CA SER A 111 -2.27 1.34 1.11
C SER A 111 -0.82 1.38 0.66
N ALA A 112 -0.13 0.28 0.86
CA ALA A 112 1.28 0.11 0.59
C ALA A 112 1.48 -0.80 -0.63
N SER A 113 1.82 -0.23 -1.77
CA SER A 113 2.04 -0.94 -3.05
C SER A 113 0.85 -1.81 -3.53
N ALA A 114 -0.39 -1.44 -3.16
CA ALA A 114 -1.57 -2.24 -3.50
C ALA A 114 -2.70 -1.45 -4.17
N PHE A 115 -2.91 -0.18 -3.87
CA PHE A 115 -4.09 0.59 -4.32
C PHE A 115 -4.25 0.67 -5.85
N HIS A 116 -3.17 0.50 -6.60
CA HIS A 116 -3.20 0.49 -8.06
C HIS A 116 -3.94 -0.71 -8.68
N TRP A 117 -4.25 -1.75 -7.88
CA TRP A 117 -5.07 -2.88 -8.32
C TRP A 117 -6.58 -2.58 -8.27
N ILE A 118 -6.98 -1.54 -7.56
CA ILE A 118 -8.37 -1.15 -7.35
C ILE A 118 -8.75 -0.08 -8.39
N PRO A 119 -9.88 -0.22 -9.11
CA PRO A 119 -10.36 0.83 -9.99
C PRO A 119 -10.53 2.15 -9.22
N GLU A 120 -9.99 3.25 -9.75
CA GLU A 120 -10.00 4.55 -9.06
C GLU A 120 -11.41 5.03 -8.75
N GLU A 121 -12.35 4.81 -9.66
CA GLU A 121 -13.76 5.16 -9.53
C GLU A 121 -14.50 4.40 -8.43
N ILE A 122 -13.92 3.31 -7.92
CA ILE A 122 -14.44 2.55 -6.79
C ILE A 122 -13.61 2.84 -5.52
N GLY A 123 -12.29 2.79 -5.67
CA GLY A 123 -11.37 2.87 -4.53
C GLY A 123 -11.42 4.21 -3.82
N TYR A 124 -11.29 5.31 -4.54
CA TYR A 124 -11.29 6.64 -3.92
C TYR A 124 -12.62 7.00 -3.25
N PRO A 125 -13.80 6.83 -3.88
CA PRO A 125 -15.07 7.09 -3.22
C PRO A 125 -15.28 6.25 -1.96
N LYS A 126 -14.90 4.95 -2.00
CA LYS A 126 -15.00 4.06 -0.84
C LYS A 126 -14.10 4.53 0.30
N VAL A 127 -12.83 4.84 0.02
CA VAL A 127 -11.92 5.39 1.03
C VAL A 127 -12.46 6.70 1.60
N TYR A 128 -12.94 7.60 0.75
CA TYR A 128 -13.50 8.88 1.18
C TYR A 128 -14.69 8.69 2.13
N GLY A 129 -15.62 7.79 1.78
CA GLY A 129 -16.79 7.48 2.61
C GLY A 129 -16.46 6.83 3.96
N MET A 130 -15.34 6.12 4.05
CA MET A 130 -14.89 5.47 5.28
C MET A 130 -14.24 6.44 6.28
N LEU A 131 -13.65 7.53 5.79
CA LEU A 131 -12.90 8.45 6.62
C LEU A 131 -13.83 9.35 7.48
N LYS A 132 -13.45 9.56 8.73
CA LYS A 132 -14.00 10.63 9.57
C LYS A 132 -13.70 12.00 8.94
N PRO A 133 -14.47 13.04 9.28
CA PRO A 133 -14.03 14.41 9.05
C PRO A 133 -12.63 14.65 9.62
N GLY A 134 -11.67 15.11 8.79
CA GLY A 134 -10.26 15.24 9.16
C GLY A 134 -9.47 13.93 9.19
N GLY A 135 -10.05 12.83 8.72
CA GLY A 135 -9.34 11.59 8.46
C GLY A 135 -8.41 11.71 7.24
N ALA A 136 -7.42 10.84 7.13
CA ALA A 136 -6.43 10.90 6.05
C ALA A 136 -6.38 9.61 5.24
N PHE A 137 -6.10 9.75 3.94
CA PHE A 137 -5.73 8.65 3.07
C PHE A 137 -4.25 8.75 2.69
N ALA A 138 -3.47 7.70 2.97
CA ALA A 138 -2.08 7.60 2.58
C ALA A 138 -1.86 6.45 1.60
N ARG A 139 -1.20 6.72 0.48
CA ARG A 139 -0.76 5.68 -0.44
C ARG A 139 0.72 5.87 -0.77
N PHE A 140 1.46 4.78 -0.67
CA PHE A 140 2.89 4.78 -0.94
C PHE A 140 3.32 3.45 -1.57
N ALA A 141 4.47 3.44 -2.21
CA ALA A 141 4.96 2.24 -2.88
C ALA A 141 6.49 2.23 -2.98
N ASN A 142 7.07 1.03 -2.98
CA ASN A 142 8.42 0.84 -3.45
C ASN A 142 8.40 0.76 -4.98
N HIS A 143 9.14 1.63 -5.62
CA HIS A 143 9.35 1.60 -7.06
C HIS A 143 10.82 1.32 -7.36
N PRO A 144 11.13 0.45 -8.33
CA PRO A 144 12.49 0.36 -8.85
C PRO A 144 12.82 1.72 -9.49
N ASN A 145 13.84 2.38 -8.98
CA ASN A 145 14.27 3.67 -9.49
C ASN A 145 15.65 3.53 -10.12
N ARG A 146 15.84 4.22 -11.24
CA ARG A 146 17.16 4.38 -11.84
C ARG A 146 17.92 5.43 -11.03
N ASP A 147 19.04 5.02 -10.41
CA ASP A 147 19.95 5.98 -9.77
C ASP A 147 20.70 6.73 -10.88
N PRO A 148 20.53 8.06 -11.00
CA PRO A 148 21.23 8.84 -12.01
C PRO A 148 22.75 8.89 -11.77
N ASN A 149 23.20 8.63 -10.54
CA ASN A 149 24.63 8.60 -10.20
C ASN A 149 25.29 7.25 -10.51
N HIS A 150 24.49 6.20 -10.72
CA HIS A 150 24.95 4.84 -10.98
C HIS A 150 24.17 4.20 -12.15
N PRO A 151 24.22 4.81 -13.36
CA PRO A 151 23.49 4.30 -14.52
C PRO A 151 23.91 2.87 -14.93
N GLU A 152 25.17 2.50 -14.67
CA GLU A 152 25.71 1.16 -14.93
C GLU A 152 25.00 0.06 -14.15
N MET A 153 24.55 0.35 -12.92
CA MET A 153 23.75 -0.60 -12.13
C MET A 153 22.40 -0.89 -12.80
N HIS A 154 21.76 0.15 -13.33
CA HIS A 154 20.50 -0.02 -14.03
C HIS A 154 20.66 -0.92 -15.25
N GLU A 155 21.67 -0.66 -16.10
CA GLU A 155 21.91 -1.48 -17.30
C GLU A 155 22.23 -2.92 -16.93
N ALA A 156 23.09 -3.18 -15.94
CA ALA A 156 23.36 -4.54 -15.46
C ALA A 156 22.11 -5.27 -14.98
N LEU A 157 21.20 -4.58 -14.25
CA LEU A 157 19.92 -5.15 -13.86
C LEU A 157 19.00 -5.43 -15.07
N GLN A 158 18.97 -4.55 -16.06
CA GLN A 158 18.18 -4.77 -17.28
C GLN A 158 18.70 -5.95 -18.09
N GLU A 159 20.02 -6.21 -18.12
CA GLU A 159 20.59 -7.41 -18.75
C GLU A 159 20.10 -8.69 -18.04
N VAL A 160 20.07 -8.71 -16.71
CA VAL A 160 19.52 -9.84 -15.94
C VAL A 160 18.01 -10.01 -16.23
N TYR A 161 17.25 -8.92 -16.22
CA TYR A 161 15.82 -8.98 -16.54
C TYR A 161 15.55 -9.45 -17.97
N ALA A 162 16.38 -9.09 -18.95
CA ALA A 162 16.25 -9.56 -20.33
C ALA A 162 16.31 -11.10 -20.43
N VAL A 163 17.09 -11.74 -19.54
CA VAL A 163 17.22 -13.21 -19.50
C VAL A 163 16.04 -13.87 -18.78
N TYR A 164 15.67 -13.36 -17.59
CA TYR A 164 14.71 -14.03 -16.70
C TYR A 164 13.28 -13.50 -16.84
N MET A 165 13.10 -12.29 -17.34
CA MET A 165 11.82 -11.61 -17.53
C MET A 165 11.80 -10.85 -18.86
N PRO A 166 11.88 -11.54 -20.01
CA PRO A 166 11.95 -10.86 -21.30
C PRO A 166 10.74 -9.96 -21.54
N GLY A 167 11.00 -8.78 -22.10
CA GLY A 167 9.95 -7.77 -22.37
C GLY A 167 9.56 -6.89 -21.19
N THR A 168 10.26 -6.99 -20.06
CA THR A 168 9.95 -6.20 -18.84
C THR A 168 10.91 -5.05 -18.58
N ARG A 169 11.71 -4.63 -19.61
CA ARG A 169 12.58 -3.46 -19.44
C ARG A 169 11.78 -2.27 -18.92
N ASN A 170 12.26 -1.67 -17.84
CA ASN A 170 11.63 -0.51 -17.23
C ASN A 170 12.66 0.60 -17.04
N ASP A 171 12.60 1.58 -17.94
CA ASP A 171 13.42 2.79 -17.89
C ASP A 171 12.68 3.97 -17.22
N LYS A 172 11.49 3.71 -16.63
CA LYS A 172 10.69 4.76 -16.00
C LYS A 172 11.40 5.30 -14.76
N ILE A 173 11.51 6.61 -14.70
CA ILE A 173 11.92 7.33 -13.51
C ILE A 173 10.64 7.71 -12.75
N TYR A 174 10.53 7.24 -11.53
CA TYR A 174 9.45 7.62 -10.63
C TYR A 174 9.86 8.89 -9.89
N GLY A 175 9.06 9.93 -9.99
CA GLY A 175 9.40 11.23 -9.44
C GLY A 175 8.20 12.10 -9.11
N GLU A 176 8.46 13.38 -8.95
CA GLU A 176 7.47 14.37 -8.53
C GLU A 176 6.26 14.47 -9.48
N GLU A 177 6.47 14.32 -10.79
CA GLU A 177 5.39 14.38 -11.79
C GLU A 177 4.35 13.27 -11.55
N GLU A 178 4.80 12.04 -11.33
CA GLU A 178 3.89 10.92 -11.05
C GLU A 178 3.19 11.09 -9.70
N ALA A 179 3.89 11.60 -8.69
CA ALA A 179 3.29 11.91 -7.39
C ALA A 179 2.20 12.99 -7.53
N ARG A 180 2.44 14.01 -8.35
CA ARG A 180 1.46 15.05 -8.67
C ARG A 180 0.23 14.50 -9.40
N GLU A 181 0.42 13.65 -10.42
CA GLU A 181 -0.70 13.01 -11.12
C GLU A 181 -1.61 12.22 -10.16
N ARG A 182 -1.01 11.50 -9.22
CA ARG A 182 -1.75 10.76 -8.18
C ARG A 182 -2.47 11.68 -7.21
N ALA A 183 -1.88 12.82 -6.86
CA ALA A 183 -2.49 13.83 -6.03
C ALA A 183 -3.71 14.46 -6.75
N GLU A 184 -3.57 14.81 -8.03
CA GLU A 184 -4.68 15.32 -8.85
C GLU A 184 -5.81 14.30 -9.00
N ALA A 185 -5.47 13.01 -9.13
CA ALA A 185 -6.46 11.94 -9.14
C ALA A 185 -7.27 11.91 -7.83
N ALA A 186 -6.61 11.98 -6.68
CA ALA A 186 -7.29 12.03 -5.38
C ALA A 186 -8.19 13.28 -5.24
N ALA A 187 -7.72 14.44 -5.68
CA ALA A 187 -8.49 15.69 -5.61
C ALA A 187 -9.83 15.60 -6.34
N ARG A 188 -9.91 14.88 -7.47
CA ARG A 188 -11.16 14.67 -8.21
C ARG A 188 -12.25 13.96 -7.39
N TYR A 189 -11.86 13.23 -6.35
CA TYR A 189 -12.77 12.51 -5.46
C TYR A 189 -13.00 13.21 -4.11
N GLY A 190 -12.62 14.50 -4.01
CA GLY A 190 -12.93 15.34 -2.86
C GLY A 190 -11.87 15.40 -1.78
N PHE A 191 -10.72 14.74 -1.98
CA PHE A 191 -9.60 14.87 -1.06
C PHE A 191 -8.98 16.27 -1.16
N VAL A 192 -8.62 16.84 -0.01
CA VAL A 192 -8.00 18.16 0.12
C VAL A 192 -6.73 18.07 0.94
N ASP A 193 -5.96 19.16 1.03
CA ASP A 193 -4.66 19.21 1.73
C ASP A 193 -3.72 18.06 1.32
N ILE A 194 -3.62 17.83 0.01
CA ILE A 194 -2.86 16.70 -0.52
C ILE A 194 -1.36 17.05 -0.51
N ARG A 195 -0.56 16.16 0.07
CA ARG A 195 0.91 16.26 0.10
C ARG A 195 1.54 15.03 -0.54
N TYR A 196 2.66 15.23 -1.19
CA TYR A 196 3.45 14.15 -1.77
C TYR A 196 4.95 14.40 -1.57
N LYS A 197 5.71 13.33 -1.60
CA LYS A 197 7.16 13.37 -1.40
C LYS A 197 7.84 12.23 -2.17
#